data_5825b7e544d4cfd8131e25e75862c647
#
_entry.id   5825b7e544d4cfd8131e25e75862c647
#
_cell.length_a   1.000
_cell.length_b   1.000
_cell.length_c   1.000
_cell.angle_alpha   90.00
_cell.angle_beta   90.00
_cell.angle_gamma   90.00
#
_symmetry.space_group_name_H-M   'P 1'
#
loop_
_entity.id
_entity.type
_entity.pdbx_description
1 polymer ?
#
loop_
_entity_poly.entity_id
_entity_poly.type
_entity_poly.pdbx_seq_one_letter_code
_entity_poly.pdbx_strand_id
1 'polypeptide(L)'
;NSALDQSLGYLKYNDGKKESLYNGRSALKGGGSNLNLKTLYVLVSNNTASASEMVINSLKPYMNVILIGEKTEGKNVGSLTYTSDDKAWERHPIVCQIYNSKDFTDYAHGFKPDINNINEAFAYVATNTVEPVRMYELGNPNEWMLNIAVNMIDGVSANAAMSRAVTIGNKVTFQKAPYNSI
;
A
#
# COMPACT_ATOMS: atom_id res chain seq x y z
N ASN A 1 -12.91 13.47 -12.50
CA ASN A 1 -12.33 12.92 -11.28
C ASN A 1 -13.35 12.98 -10.16
N SER A 2 -14.00 11.85 -9.85
CA SER A 2 -15.09 11.77 -8.87
C SER A 2 -14.66 12.10 -7.43
N ALA A 3 -13.35 12.06 -7.14
CA ALA A 3 -12.80 12.37 -5.83
C ALA A 3 -12.44 13.87 -5.63
N LEU A 4 -12.35 14.65 -6.71
CA LEU A 4 -12.15 16.09 -6.58
C LEU A 4 -13.39 16.71 -5.93
N ASP A 5 -13.16 17.60 -4.99
CA ASP A 5 -14.21 18.29 -4.23
C ASP A 5 -14.99 17.39 -3.24
N GLN A 6 -14.58 16.14 -3.02
CA GLN A 6 -15.19 15.24 -2.03
C GLN A 6 -14.21 14.90 -0.90
N SER A 7 -14.74 14.58 0.27
CA SER A 7 -13.92 14.13 1.41
C SER A 7 -13.32 12.76 1.10
N LEU A 8 -12.02 12.61 1.27
CA LEU A 8 -11.33 11.31 1.20
C LEU A 8 -11.65 10.42 2.41
N GLY A 9 -12.12 11.02 3.51
CA GLY A 9 -12.41 10.36 4.75
C GLY A 9 -12.31 11.33 5.92
N TYR A 10 -12.19 10.79 7.13
CA TYR A 10 -12.02 11.59 8.34
C TYR A 10 -11.28 10.82 9.44
N LEU A 11 -10.70 11.58 10.37
CA LEU A 11 -10.17 11.08 11.63
C LEU A 11 -11.23 11.27 12.72
N LYS A 12 -11.56 10.23 13.46
CA LYS A 12 -12.42 10.31 14.64
C LYS A 12 -11.56 10.21 15.87
N TYR A 13 -11.48 11.29 16.62
CA TYR A 13 -10.69 11.39 17.85
C TYR A 13 -11.39 10.75 19.05
N ASN A 14 -10.63 10.46 20.10
CA ASN A 14 -11.13 9.84 21.32
C ASN A 14 -12.19 10.68 22.03
N ASP A 15 -12.19 12.02 21.85
CA ASP A 15 -13.20 12.95 22.37
C ASP A 15 -14.46 13.03 21.48
N GLY A 16 -14.55 12.21 20.43
CA GLY A 16 -15.66 12.18 19.49
C GLY A 16 -15.60 13.20 18.35
N LYS A 17 -14.64 14.14 18.40
CA LYS A 17 -14.46 15.09 17.29
C LYS A 17 -14.07 14.36 15.99
N LYS A 18 -14.51 14.92 14.88
CA LYS A 18 -14.17 14.46 13.54
C LYS A 18 -13.40 15.54 12.80
N GLU A 19 -12.30 15.14 12.17
CA GLU A 19 -11.51 16.02 11.31
C GLU A 19 -11.47 15.44 9.88
N SER A 20 -11.89 16.23 8.90
CA SER A 20 -11.88 15.82 7.50
C SER A 20 -10.45 15.65 6.97
N LEU A 21 -10.17 14.53 6.33
CA LEU A 21 -8.93 14.31 5.58
C LEU A 21 -8.85 15.15 4.29
N TYR A 22 -9.83 16.00 4.06
CA TYR A 22 -9.94 16.86 2.89
C TYR A 22 -9.32 18.26 3.09
N ASN A 23 -8.35 18.38 3.96
CA ASN A 23 -7.74 19.69 4.28
C ASN A 23 -6.91 20.29 3.12
N GLY A 24 -6.70 19.56 2.03
CA GLY A 24 -5.89 19.99 0.89
C GLY A 24 -6.69 20.38 -0.36
N ARG A 25 -7.94 20.79 -0.23
CA ARG A 25 -8.79 21.13 -1.38
C ARG A 25 -8.14 22.09 -2.38
N SER A 26 -7.40 23.07 -1.90
CA SER A 26 -6.69 24.04 -2.75
C SER A 26 -5.52 23.41 -3.49
N ALA A 27 -4.84 22.44 -2.88
CA ALA A 27 -3.72 21.71 -3.49
C ALA A 27 -4.21 20.70 -4.54
N LEU A 28 -5.36 20.07 -4.33
CA LEU A 28 -5.97 19.16 -5.31
C LEU A 28 -6.54 19.90 -6.53
N LYS A 29 -6.80 21.19 -6.41
CA LYS A 29 -7.20 22.07 -7.52
C LYS A 29 -6.02 22.67 -8.27
N GLY A 30 -4.80 22.48 -7.78
CA GLY A 30 -3.60 22.94 -8.47
C GLY A 30 -3.54 22.33 -9.86
N GLY A 31 -3.37 23.16 -10.89
CA GLY A 31 -3.46 22.87 -12.32
C GLY A 31 -2.48 21.83 -12.88
N GLY A 32 -2.28 20.73 -12.16
CA GLY A 32 -1.53 19.58 -12.62
C GLY A 32 -2.32 18.75 -13.63
N SER A 33 -1.63 18.00 -14.46
CA SER A 33 -2.22 17.03 -15.37
C SER A 33 -3.00 15.98 -14.59
N ASN A 34 -4.30 15.84 -14.89
CA ASN A 34 -5.13 14.81 -14.33
C ASN A 34 -5.04 13.54 -15.18
N LEU A 35 -4.51 12.47 -14.63
CA LEU A 35 -4.37 11.18 -15.31
C LEU A 35 -5.73 10.48 -15.52
N ASN A 36 -6.79 10.92 -14.82
CA ASN A 36 -8.14 10.36 -14.88
C ASN A 36 -8.19 8.82 -14.78
N LEU A 37 -7.38 8.26 -13.89
CA LEU A 37 -7.25 6.82 -13.71
C LEU A 37 -8.55 6.22 -13.16
N LYS A 38 -8.97 5.10 -13.74
CA LYS A 38 -10.09 4.30 -13.24
C LYS A 38 -9.64 3.22 -12.26
N THR A 39 -8.41 2.74 -12.44
CA THR A 39 -7.80 1.69 -11.62
C THR A 39 -6.44 2.15 -11.12
N LEU A 40 -6.16 1.86 -9.85
CA LEU A 40 -4.87 2.02 -9.21
C LEU A 40 -4.36 0.64 -8.78
N TYR A 41 -3.17 0.28 -9.20
CA TYR A 41 -2.46 -0.90 -8.71
C TYR A 41 -1.52 -0.48 -7.59
N VAL A 42 -1.61 -1.13 -6.44
CA VAL A 42 -0.79 -0.85 -5.26
C VAL A 42 0.00 -2.10 -4.89
N LEU A 43 1.31 -1.97 -4.91
CA LEU A 43 2.21 -3.02 -4.47
C LEU A 43 2.32 -2.95 -2.94
N VAL A 44 1.97 -4.04 -2.26
CA VAL A 44 1.85 -4.08 -0.80
C VAL A 44 2.63 -5.24 -0.21
N SER A 45 3.10 -5.06 1.02
CA SER A 45 3.75 -6.09 1.82
C SER A 45 3.16 -6.12 3.22
N ASN A 46 3.57 -7.09 4.03
CA ASN A 46 3.22 -7.16 5.45
C ASN A 46 3.72 -5.96 6.27
N ASN A 47 4.66 -5.16 5.73
CA ASN A 47 5.14 -3.91 6.31
C ASN A 47 4.36 -2.67 5.82
N THR A 48 3.43 -2.85 4.88
CA THR A 48 2.56 -1.74 4.46
C THR A 48 1.58 -1.41 5.58
N ALA A 49 1.70 -0.20 6.13
CA ALA A 49 0.98 0.18 7.36
C ALA A 49 0.52 1.65 7.34
N SER A 50 -0.40 1.99 8.25
CA SER A 50 -0.72 3.36 8.66
C SER A 50 -1.09 4.28 7.48
N ALA A 51 -0.26 5.30 7.16
CA ALA A 51 -0.53 6.26 6.09
C ALA A 51 -0.71 5.61 4.71
N SER A 52 0.04 4.55 4.41
CA SER A 52 -0.13 3.79 3.17
C SER A 52 -1.49 3.10 3.09
N GLU A 53 -1.93 2.51 4.21
CA GLU A 53 -3.26 1.90 4.30
C GLU A 53 -4.38 2.95 4.29
N MET A 54 -4.14 4.12 4.88
CA MET A 54 -5.06 5.26 4.79
C MET A 54 -5.27 5.69 3.34
N VAL A 55 -4.22 5.78 2.53
CA VAL A 55 -4.33 6.10 1.09
C VAL A 55 -5.17 5.04 0.37
N ILE A 56 -4.88 3.76 0.59
CA ILE A 56 -5.67 2.65 0.02
C ILE A 56 -7.14 2.79 0.41
N ASN A 57 -7.42 2.94 1.70
CA ASN A 57 -8.78 3.05 2.24
C ASN A 57 -9.54 4.25 1.65
N SER A 58 -8.88 5.39 1.59
CA SER A 58 -9.47 6.66 1.13
C SER A 58 -9.80 6.67 -0.36
N LEU A 59 -9.09 5.91 -1.18
CA LEU A 59 -9.30 5.85 -2.63
C LEU A 59 -10.32 4.79 -3.07
N LYS A 60 -10.50 3.71 -2.30
CA LYS A 60 -11.45 2.63 -2.62
C LYS A 60 -12.88 3.11 -2.92
N PRO A 61 -13.45 4.15 -2.27
CA PRO A 61 -14.77 4.67 -2.63
C PRO A 61 -14.88 5.32 -4.01
N TYR A 62 -13.75 5.70 -4.62
CA TYR A 62 -13.72 6.57 -5.80
C TYR A 62 -13.14 5.91 -7.05
N MET A 63 -12.40 4.83 -6.88
CA MET A 63 -11.77 4.13 -8.00
C MET A 63 -11.54 2.66 -7.66
N ASN A 64 -11.26 1.86 -8.67
CA ASN A 64 -10.84 0.48 -8.45
C ASN A 64 -9.40 0.47 -7.92
N VAL A 65 -9.19 -0.09 -6.72
CA VAL A 65 -7.86 -0.23 -6.09
C VAL A 65 -7.54 -1.70 -6.01
N ILE A 66 -6.56 -2.16 -6.78
CA ILE A 66 -6.09 -3.54 -6.84
C ILE A 66 -4.79 -3.66 -6.06
N LEU A 67 -4.77 -4.52 -5.06
CA LEU A 67 -3.62 -4.78 -4.22
C LEU A 67 -2.88 -6.02 -4.70
N ILE A 68 -1.56 -5.88 -4.91
CA ILE A 68 -0.66 -6.96 -5.34
C ILE A 68 0.40 -7.12 -4.26
N GLY A 69 0.53 -8.32 -3.72
CA GLY A 69 1.56 -8.61 -2.72
C GLY A 69 1.07 -9.40 -1.53
N GLU A 70 1.44 -8.97 -0.34
CA GLU A 70 1.09 -9.61 0.93
C GLU A 70 -0.02 -8.83 1.64
N LYS A 71 -0.62 -9.47 2.64
CA LYS A 71 -1.58 -8.82 3.53
C LYS A 71 -0.89 -7.70 4.32
N THR A 72 -1.49 -6.53 4.34
CA THR A 72 -0.95 -5.35 5.04
C THR A 72 -1.03 -5.49 6.57
N GLU A 73 -0.40 -4.58 7.31
CA GLU A 73 -0.30 -4.62 8.78
C GLU A 73 -1.66 -4.45 9.47
N GLY A 74 -2.46 -3.47 9.05
CA GLY A 74 -3.78 -3.21 9.67
C GLY A 74 -3.80 -2.07 10.67
N LYS A 75 -2.89 -1.09 10.56
CA LYS A 75 -2.87 0.08 11.44
C LYS A 75 -3.89 1.12 10.99
N ASN A 76 -5.15 0.96 11.42
CA ASN A 76 -6.27 1.87 11.13
C ASN A 76 -6.43 3.01 12.14
N VAL A 77 -5.38 3.31 12.90
CA VAL A 77 -5.36 4.31 13.98
C VAL A 77 -4.23 5.31 13.79
N GLY A 78 -4.40 6.51 14.34
CA GLY A 78 -3.39 7.56 14.34
C GLY A 78 -2.94 7.91 15.75
N SER A 79 -1.68 8.32 15.87
CA SER A 79 -1.06 8.78 17.12
C SER A 79 -0.56 10.21 16.98
N LEU A 80 -0.46 10.91 18.12
CA LEU A 80 0.26 12.18 18.24
C LEU A 80 1.56 11.95 19.00
N THR A 81 2.61 12.68 18.61
CA THR A 81 3.89 12.67 19.33
C THR A 81 3.90 13.77 20.36
N TYR A 82 4.18 13.40 21.60
CA TYR A 82 4.44 14.33 22.70
C TYR A 82 5.87 14.12 23.17
N THR A 83 6.69 15.13 23.00
CA THR A 83 8.09 15.15 23.46
C THR A 83 8.16 15.88 24.80
N SER A 84 8.94 15.35 25.76
CA SER A 84 9.21 16.04 27.03
C SER A 84 9.99 17.34 26.79
N ASP A 85 9.88 18.31 27.72
CA ASP A 85 10.54 19.61 27.61
C ASP A 85 12.09 19.47 27.53
N ASP A 86 12.64 18.49 28.25
CA ASP A 86 14.06 18.14 28.23
C ASP A 86 14.45 17.24 27.05
N LYS A 87 13.49 16.86 26.19
CA LYS A 87 13.65 15.95 25.03
C LYS A 87 14.19 14.57 25.40
N ALA A 88 14.10 14.16 26.66
CA ALA A 88 14.63 12.88 27.13
C ALA A 88 13.74 11.70 26.76
N TRP A 89 12.46 11.93 26.49
CA TRP A 89 11.51 10.88 26.10
C TRP A 89 10.38 11.41 25.22
N GLU A 90 9.78 10.49 24.47
CA GLU A 90 8.62 10.72 23.61
C GLU A 90 7.49 9.74 23.95
N ARG A 91 6.26 10.20 23.80
CA ARG A 91 5.03 9.39 23.91
C ARG A 91 4.25 9.49 22.59
N HIS A 92 3.72 8.37 22.16
CA HIS A 92 2.92 8.27 20.94
C HIS A 92 1.54 7.66 21.23
N PRO A 93 0.68 8.30 22.07
CA PRO A 93 -0.64 7.76 22.34
C PRO A 93 -1.47 7.70 21.07
N ILE A 94 -2.24 6.62 20.93
CA ILE A 94 -3.27 6.52 19.91
C ILE A 94 -4.41 7.46 20.29
N VAL A 95 -4.74 8.38 19.39
CA VAL A 95 -5.71 9.46 19.65
C VAL A 95 -6.89 9.43 18.69
N CYS A 96 -6.80 8.76 17.55
CA CYS A 96 -7.87 8.73 16.58
C CYS A 96 -7.94 7.41 15.82
N GLN A 97 -9.07 7.17 15.18
CA GLN A 97 -9.32 6.10 14.23
C GLN A 97 -9.59 6.70 12.85
N ILE A 98 -9.14 6.00 11.79
CA ILE A 98 -9.15 6.47 10.41
C ILE A 98 -10.33 5.85 9.67
N TYR A 99 -11.19 6.69 9.10
CA TYR A 99 -12.36 6.31 8.32
C TYR A 99 -12.25 6.83 6.89
N ASN A 100 -12.73 6.08 5.91
CA ASN A 100 -12.92 6.61 4.57
C ASN A 100 -14.25 7.37 4.44
N SER A 101 -14.54 7.91 3.26
CA SER A 101 -15.76 8.69 2.98
C SER A 101 -17.06 7.85 3.03
N LYS A 102 -16.98 6.54 3.18
CA LYS A 102 -18.10 5.60 3.35
C LYS A 102 -18.13 4.99 4.75
N ASP A 103 -17.55 5.68 5.73
CA ASP A 103 -17.48 5.25 7.13
C ASP A 103 -16.77 3.90 7.36
N PHE A 104 -15.99 3.43 6.39
CA PHE A 104 -15.25 2.18 6.52
C PHE A 104 -13.91 2.40 7.25
N THR A 105 -13.66 1.58 8.26
CA THR A 105 -12.44 1.55 9.08
C THR A 105 -12.01 0.13 9.45
N ASP A 106 -12.77 -0.90 9.06
CA ASP A 106 -12.56 -2.29 9.48
C ASP A 106 -11.42 -2.96 8.69
N TYR A 107 -10.21 -2.43 8.89
CA TYR A 107 -8.98 -3.02 8.38
C TYR A 107 -7.89 -3.20 9.45
N ALA A 108 -8.29 -3.34 10.72
CA ALA A 108 -7.35 -3.58 11.82
C ALA A 108 -6.55 -4.89 11.69
N HIS A 109 -6.99 -5.80 10.83
CA HIS A 109 -6.28 -7.03 10.48
C HIS A 109 -5.56 -6.94 9.14
N GLY A 110 -5.39 -5.75 8.58
CA GLY A 110 -4.79 -5.52 7.27
C GLY A 110 -5.73 -5.75 6.09
N PHE A 111 -5.40 -5.14 4.96
CA PHE A 111 -6.05 -5.43 3.69
C PHE A 111 -5.49 -6.72 3.12
N LYS A 112 -6.39 -7.64 2.76
CA LYS A 112 -6.02 -8.80 1.97
C LYS A 112 -5.75 -8.37 0.53
N PRO A 113 -4.62 -8.73 -0.08
CA PRO A 113 -4.36 -8.40 -1.47
C PRO A 113 -5.30 -9.16 -2.41
N ASP A 114 -5.59 -8.56 -3.56
CA ASP A 114 -6.38 -9.19 -4.62
C ASP A 114 -5.56 -10.26 -5.33
N ILE A 115 -4.23 -10.06 -5.39
CA ILE A 115 -3.25 -10.99 -5.96
C ILE A 115 -2.22 -11.31 -4.86
N ASN A 116 -2.34 -12.50 -4.27
CA ASN A 116 -1.59 -12.91 -3.08
C ASN A 116 -0.67 -14.14 -3.28
N ASN A 117 -0.64 -14.74 -4.46
CA ASN A 117 0.15 -15.97 -4.69
C ASN A 117 1.64 -15.70 -4.87
N ILE A 118 2.11 -14.50 -4.48
CA ILE A 118 3.52 -14.09 -4.58
C ILE A 118 4.40 -15.00 -3.73
N ASN A 119 3.96 -15.33 -2.51
CA ASN A 119 4.73 -16.19 -1.61
C ASN A 119 4.82 -17.64 -2.10
N GLU A 120 3.74 -18.19 -2.69
CA GLU A 120 3.75 -19.54 -3.26
C GLU A 120 4.68 -19.62 -4.47
N ALA A 121 4.65 -18.61 -5.31
CA ALA A 121 5.51 -18.52 -6.46
C ALA A 121 6.99 -18.30 -6.05
N PHE A 122 7.26 -17.51 -5.01
CA PHE A 122 8.60 -17.39 -4.40
C PHE A 122 9.09 -18.71 -3.80
N ALA A 123 8.24 -19.41 -3.06
CA ALA A 123 8.57 -20.71 -2.49
C ALA A 123 8.90 -21.72 -3.57
N TYR A 124 8.13 -21.74 -4.67
CA TYR A 124 8.37 -22.61 -5.81
C TYR A 124 9.74 -22.32 -6.47
N VAL A 125 10.06 -21.06 -6.71
CA VAL A 125 11.35 -20.66 -7.28
C VAL A 125 12.49 -20.98 -6.33
N ALA A 126 12.37 -20.67 -5.05
CA ALA A 126 13.41 -20.92 -4.05
C ALA A 126 13.69 -22.42 -3.82
N THR A 127 12.69 -23.29 -4.01
CA THR A 127 12.84 -24.74 -3.83
C THR A 127 13.35 -25.47 -5.09
N ASN A 128 13.19 -24.88 -6.27
CA ASN A 128 13.52 -25.53 -7.54
C ASN A 128 14.71 -24.93 -8.28
N THR A 129 15.36 -23.90 -7.74
CA THR A 129 16.56 -23.29 -8.34
C THR A 129 17.77 -23.39 -7.42
N VAL A 130 18.90 -23.79 -7.99
CA VAL A 130 20.22 -23.85 -7.32
C VAL A 130 20.83 -22.44 -7.21
N GLU A 131 20.32 -21.48 -7.97
CA GLU A 131 20.82 -20.12 -8.05
C GLU A 131 20.00 -19.21 -7.10
N PRO A 132 20.66 -18.29 -6.37
CA PRO A 132 19.96 -17.34 -5.51
C PRO A 132 19.09 -16.40 -6.32
N VAL A 133 17.85 -16.19 -5.90
CA VAL A 133 16.87 -15.31 -6.56
C VAL A 133 17.29 -13.84 -6.39
N ARG A 134 17.54 -13.12 -7.49
CA ARG A 134 17.98 -11.71 -7.49
C ARG A 134 16.80 -10.77 -7.63
N MET A 135 16.57 -9.85 -6.70
CA MET A 135 15.57 -8.81 -6.88
C MET A 135 16.05 -7.73 -7.87
N TYR A 136 15.17 -7.33 -8.74
CA TYR A 136 15.41 -6.16 -9.58
C TYR A 136 15.29 -4.88 -8.74
N GLU A 137 15.95 -3.81 -9.21
CA GLU A 137 15.80 -2.48 -8.61
C GLU A 137 14.35 -2.00 -8.66
N LEU A 138 13.95 -1.19 -7.68
CA LEU A 138 12.64 -0.57 -7.65
C LEU A 138 12.40 0.25 -8.91
N GLY A 139 11.24 0.05 -9.52
CA GLY A 139 10.85 0.69 -10.78
C GLY A 139 11.29 -0.05 -12.05
N ASN A 140 12.06 -1.14 -11.94
CA ASN A 140 12.37 -1.98 -13.07
C ASN A 140 11.12 -2.78 -13.50
N PRO A 141 10.66 -2.72 -14.77
CA PRO A 141 9.46 -3.44 -15.22
C PRO A 141 9.53 -4.96 -15.06
N ASN A 142 10.73 -5.51 -14.88
CA ASN A 142 10.96 -6.94 -14.62
C ASN A 142 10.94 -7.25 -13.11
N GLU A 143 10.79 -6.24 -12.22
CA GLU A 143 10.51 -6.49 -10.82
C GLU A 143 9.17 -7.21 -10.72
N TRP A 144 9.10 -8.23 -9.90
CA TRP A 144 8.04 -9.21 -9.87
C TRP A 144 6.64 -8.61 -9.70
N MET A 145 6.38 -7.86 -8.64
CA MET A 145 5.06 -7.28 -8.37
C MET A 145 4.73 -6.20 -9.41
N LEU A 146 5.71 -5.39 -9.79
CA LEU A 146 5.55 -4.39 -10.82
C LEU A 146 5.26 -5.03 -12.19
N ASN A 147 5.92 -6.14 -12.51
CA ASN A 147 5.67 -6.87 -13.74
C ASN A 147 4.22 -7.41 -13.81
N ILE A 148 3.69 -7.92 -12.70
CA ILE A 148 2.28 -8.33 -12.64
C ILE A 148 1.37 -7.13 -12.92
N ALA A 149 1.61 -5.99 -12.25
CA ALA A 149 0.82 -4.78 -12.44
C ALA A 149 0.85 -4.31 -13.92
N VAL A 150 2.03 -4.22 -14.52
CA VAL A 150 2.22 -3.80 -15.93
C VAL A 150 1.48 -4.74 -16.87
N ASN A 151 1.64 -6.05 -16.73
CA ASN A 151 0.93 -7.02 -17.57
C ASN A 151 -0.59 -6.89 -17.44
N MET A 152 -1.11 -6.63 -16.23
CA MET A 152 -2.55 -6.41 -16.03
C MET A 152 -3.03 -5.11 -16.68
N ILE A 153 -2.22 -4.05 -16.66
CA ILE A 153 -2.50 -2.79 -17.37
C ILE A 153 -2.60 -3.04 -18.88
N ASP A 154 -1.74 -3.91 -19.39
CA ASP A 154 -1.73 -4.32 -20.80
C ASP A 154 -2.85 -5.34 -21.18
N GLY A 155 -3.77 -5.60 -20.24
CA GLY A 155 -4.93 -6.47 -20.47
C GLY A 155 -4.67 -7.96 -20.31
N VAL A 156 -3.53 -8.35 -19.75
CA VAL A 156 -3.23 -9.75 -19.42
C VAL A 156 -3.98 -10.12 -18.14
N SER A 157 -4.60 -11.30 -18.10
CA SER A 157 -5.29 -11.77 -16.87
C SER A 157 -4.29 -11.94 -15.72
N ALA A 158 -4.78 -11.78 -14.47
CA ALA A 158 -3.95 -11.90 -13.27
C ALA A 158 -3.16 -13.21 -13.23
N ASN A 159 -3.81 -14.35 -13.51
CA ASN A 159 -3.14 -15.66 -13.52
C ASN A 159 -2.03 -15.75 -14.57
N ALA A 160 -2.25 -15.23 -15.79
CA ALA A 160 -1.25 -15.21 -16.83
C ALA A 160 -0.12 -14.21 -16.52
N ALA A 161 -0.43 -13.07 -15.88
CA ALA A 161 0.56 -12.10 -15.43
C ALA A 161 1.47 -12.71 -14.33
N MET A 162 0.89 -13.41 -13.34
CA MET A 162 1.66 -14.13 -12.32
C MET A 162 2.57 -15.19 -12.94
N SER A 163 2.08 -16.00 -13.88
CA SER A 163 2.88 -17.02 -14.57
C SER A 163 4.06 -16.42 -15.33
N ARG A 164 3.89 -15.27 -15.97
CA ARG A 164 4.97 -14.53 -16.65
C ARG A 164 6.00 -14.01 -15.65
N ALA A 165 5.55 -13.44 -14.55
CA ALA A 165 6.43 -12.93 -13.48
C ALA A 165 7.29 -14.05 -12.88
N VAL A 166 6.75 -15.24 -12.64
CA VAL A 166 7.51 -16.42 -12.19
C VAL A 166 8.61 -16.79 -13.18
N THR A 167 8.31 -16.76 -14.47
CA THR A 167 9.30 -17.09 -15.52
C THR A 167 10.46 -16.08 -15.52
N ILE A 168 10.18 -14.80 -15.26
CA ILE A 168 11.21 -13.74 -15.13
C ILE A 168 11.98 -13.91 -13.84
N GLY A 169 11.31 -14.26 -12.75
CA GLY A 169 11.87 -14.45 -11.40
C GLY A 169 12.96 -15.51 -11.30
N ASN A 170 12.99 -16.47 -12.22
CA ASN A 170 14.07 -17.48 -12.30
C ASN A 170 15.50 -16.90 -12.51
N LYS A 171 15.63 -15.57 -12.62
CA LYS A 171 16.90 -14.84 -12.77
C LYS A 171 17.24 -13.94 -11.58
N VAL A 172 16.56 -14.05 -10.46
CA VAL A 172 16.61 -13.03 -9.37
C VAL A 172 17.25 -13.56 -8.08
N THR A 173 18.20 -12.85 -7.51
CA THR A 173 18.90 -13.16 -6.23
C THR A 173 18.46 -12.20 -5.12
N PHE A 174 18.04 -12.71 -3.95
CA PHE A 174 17.75 -11.88 -2.78
C PHE A 174 19.05 -11.47 -2.07
N GLN A 175 19.31 -10.18 -1.93
CA GLN A 175 20.15 -9.67 -0.86
C GLN A 175 19.24 -9.19 0.28
N LYS A 176 19.40 -9.80 1.45
CA LYS A 176 18.77 -9.31 2.67
C LYS A 176 19.36 -7.93 2.96
N ALA A 177 18.56 -6.88 2.89
CA ALA A 177 19.00 -5.58 3.34
C ALA A 177 19.46 -5.69 4.81
N PRO A 178 20.61 -5.10 5.21
CA PRO A 178 21.00 -5.09 6.61
C PRO A 178 19.93 -4.28 7.37
N TYR A 179 19.25 -4.96 8.29
CA TYR A 179 18.35 -4.33 9.24
C TYR A 179 19.25 -3.58 10.24
N ASN A 180 19.42 -2.29 10.04
CA ASN A 180 19.94 -1.44 11.09
C ASN A 180 18.79 -1.21 12.08
N SER A 181 18.79 -1.98 13.17
CA SER A 181 18.00 -1.69 14.36
C SER A 181 18.40 -0.31 14.89
N ILE A 182 17.46 0.63 14.82
CA ILE A 182 17.48 1.86 15.63
C ILE A 182 16.76 1.57 16.93
#